data_3d227bf35ff41902f547b11ee98605d2
#
_entry.id   3d227bf35ff41902f547b11ee98605d2
#
_cell.length_a   1.000
_cell.length_b   1.000
_cell.length_c   1.000
_cell.angle_alpha   90.00
_cell.angle_beta   90.00
_cell.angle_gamma   90.00
#
_symmetry.space_group_name_H-M   'P 1'
#
loop_
_entity.id
_entity.type
_entity.pdbx_description
1 polymer ?
#
loop_
_entity_poly.entity_id
_entity_poly.type
_entity_poly.pdbx_seq_one_letter_code
_entity_poly.pdbx_strand_id
1 'polypeptide(L)'
;IEGDKEKCLGSYCFLWGQKQESTATWHGMYLSNGNPTEAVDVMEYCWKGQWPEKRAPSIMKIKLNGGNWQKNHVFIKNEEVNLEFIFNKNNNDSLYYDFQLYPETFSTKGGGDYQKSPDKLEFIKVKQLESSLTFNVPNKKGFYRMFIFIKNEINQSSVANIPFRVEGQ
;
A
#
# COMPACT_ATOMS: atom_id res chain seq x y z
N ILE A 1 6.64 4.64 -22.97
CA ILE A 1 6.52 3.50 -23.92
C ILE A 1 5.74 3.96 -25.15
N GLU A 2 4.51 4.42 -25.01
CA GLU A 2 3.67 4.83 -26.15
C GLU A 2 4.20 6.04 -26.91
N GLY A 3 4.92 6.94 -26.25
CA GLY A 3 5.50 8.15 -26.86
C GLY A 3 6.83 7.95 -27.58
N ASP A 4 7.48 6.79 -27.47
CA ASP A 4 8.79 6.54 -28.07
C ASP A 4 8.87 5.14 -28.70
N LYS A 5 8.15 4.96 -29.78
CA LYS A 5 8.09 3.69 -30.51
C LYS A 5 9.39 3.34 -31.24
N GLU A 6 10.28 4.30 -31.46
CA GLU A 6 11.55 4.06 -32.16
C GLU A 6 12.64 3.52 -31.22
N LYS A 7 12.60 3.87 -29.93
CA LYS A 7 13.65 3.54 -28.97
C LYS A 7 13.20 2.59 -27.85
N CYS A 8 11.89 2.47 -27.62
CA CYS A 8 11.32 1.60 -26.60
C CYS A 8 10.60 0.42 -27.24
N LEU A 9 11.19 -0.76 -27.17
CA LEU A 9 10.62 -1.99 -27.72
C LEU A 9 9.51 -2.60 -26.84
N GLY A 10 9.38 -2.15 -25.60
CA GLY A 10 8.38 -2.66 -24.67
C GLY A 10 8.83 -2.58 -23.22
N SER A 11 8.08 -3.22 -22.35
CA SER A 11 8.38 -3.31 -20.93
C SER A 11 7.98 -4.67 -20.36
N TYR A 12 8.62 -5.04 -19.27
CA TYR A 12 8.29 -6.24 -18.49
C TYR A 12 7.78 -5.84 -17.12
N CYS A 13 6.76 -6.52 -16.63
CA CYS A 13 6.36 -6.40 -15.25
C CYS A 13 7.45 -7.02 -14.36
N PHE A 14 7.98 -6.22 -13.43
CA PHE A 14 9.03 -6.68 -12.52
C PHE A 14 8.55 -7.80 -11.59
N LEU A 15 7.32 -7.70 -11.08
CA LEU A 15 6.83 -8.59 -10.05
C LEU A 15 5.35 -8.92 -10.24
N TRP A 16 5.03 -10.22 -10.36
CA TRP A 16 3.65 -10.70 -10.43
C TRP A 16 2.96 -10.72 -9.05
N GLY A 17 3.63 -11.23 -8.05
CA GLY A 17 3.12 -11.31 -6.68
C GLY A 17 3.74 -10.27 -5.75
N GLN A 18 4.06 -10.66 -4.54
CA GLN A 18 4.75 -9.82 -3.58
C GLN A 18 6.13 -10.39 -3.23
N LYS A 19 7.04 -9.52 -2.84
CA LYS A 19 8.39 -9.89 -2.40
C LYS A 19 8.75 -9.09 -1.16
N GLN A 20 9.33 -9.77 -0.18
CA GLN A 20 9.97 -9.13 0.96
C GLN A 20 11.43 -8.83 0.61
N GLU A 21 11.79 -7.56 0.55
CA GLU A 21 13.16 -7.11 0.32
C GLU A 21 13.35 -5.69 0.83
N SER A 22 14.16 -5.52 1.88
CA SER A 22 14.55 -4.23 2.45
C SER A 22 13.40 -3.29 2.87
N THR A 23 12.16 -3.69 2.72
CA THR A 23 10.95 -3.03 3.21
C THR A 23 10.03 -4.06 3.83
N ALA A 24 8.93 -3.62 4.44
CA ALA A 24 7.96 -4.56 5.01
C ALA A 24 7.39 -5.51 3.95
N THR A 25 7.09 -5.00 2.76
CA THR A 25 6.72 -5.80 1.59
C THR A 25 6.68 -4.98 0.30
N TRP A 26 6.93 -5.64 -0.83
CA TRP A 26 6.72 -5.11 -2.17
C TRP A 26 5.53 -5.81 -2.81
N HIS A 27 4.52 -5.04 -3.20
CA HIS A 27 3.37 -5.56 -3.92
C HIS A 27 3.57 -5.38 -5.44
N GLY A 28 3.26 -6.43 -6.17
CA GLY A 28 3.29 -6.44 -7.63
C GLY A 28 1.89 -6.35 -8.25
N MET A 29 1.67 -7.10 -9.33
CA MET A 29 0.38 -7.14 -10.02
C MET A 29 -0.70 -7.85 -9.20
N TYR A 30 -0.32 -8.82 -8.38
CA TYR A 30 -1.24 -9.58 -7.52
C TYR A 30 -0.79 -9.53 -6.06
N LEU A 31 -1.74 -9.45 -5.16
CA LEU A 31 -1.51 -9.63 -3.73
C LEU A 31 -1.24 -11.11 -3.42
N SER A 32 -0.75 -11.42 -2.23
CA SER A 32 -0.44 -12.79 -1.80
C SER A 32 -1.64 -13.73 -1.83
N ASN A 33 -2.86 -13.20 -1.72
CA ASN A 33 -4.12 -13.94 -1.81
C ASN A 33 -4.63 -14.11 -3.26
N GLY A 34 -3.86 -13.67 -4.26
CA GLY A 34 -4.23 -13.73 -5.67
C GLY A 34 -5.12 -12.59 -6.17
N ASN A 35 -5.48 -11.64 -5.34
CA ASN A 35 -6.28 -10.49 -5.78
C ASN A 35 -5.49 -9.62 -6.75
N PRO A 36 -6.03 -9.29 -7.94
CA PRO A 36 -5.39 -8.37 -8.86
C PRO A 36 -5.36 -6.95 -8.30
N THR A 37 -4.24 -6.26 -8.53
CA THR A 37 -4.10 -4.84 -8.19
C THR A 37 -4.42 -3.97 -9.41
N GLU A 38 -4.51 -2.65 -9.21
CA GLU A 38 -4.67 -1.69 -10.32
C GLU A 38 -3.56 -1.78 -11.39
N ALA A 39 -2.42 -2.42 -11.08
CA ALA A 39 -1.38 -2.69 -12.05
C ALA A 39 -1.84 -3.64 -13.17
N VAL A 40 -2.75 -4.58 -12.88
CA VAL A 40 -3.35 -5.47 -13.87
C VAL A 40 -4.20 -4.65 -14.86
N ASP A 41 -5.01 -3.71 -14.37
CA ASP A 41 -5.82 -2.83 -15.21
C ASP A 41 -4.95 -1.98 -16.14
N VAL A 42 -3.84 -1.46 -15.63
CA VAL A 42 -2.85 -0.70 -16.42
C VAL A 42 -2.23 -1.58 -17.50
N MET A 43 -1.87 -2.80 -17.19
CA MET A 43 -1.31 -3.73 -18.19
C MET A 43 -2.34 -4.09 -19.27
N GLU A 44 -3.60 -4.31 -18.87
CA GLU A 44 -4.67 -4.54 -19.83
C GLU A 44 -4.85 -3.35 -20.77
N TYR A 45 -4.84 -2.13 -20.23
CA TYR A 45 -4.87 -0.90 -21.05
C TYR A 45 -3.69 -0.83 -22.01
N CYS A 46 -2.47 -1.12 -21.55
CA CYS A 46 -1.28 -1.09 -22.40
C CYS A 46 -1.35 -2.09 -23.58
N TRP A 47 -1.99 -3.24 -23.37
CA TRP A 47 -2.10 -4.28 -24.42
C TRP A 47 -3.27 -4.08 -25.36
N LYS A 48 -4.41 -3.60 -24.85
CA LYS A 48 -5.66 -3.47 -25.61
C LYS A 48 -5.96 -2.05 -26.10
N GLY A 49 -5.28 -1.05 -25.56
CA GLY A 49 -5.59 0.37 -25.79
C GLY A 49 -6.89 0.84 -25.14
N GLN A 50 -7.51 0.02 -24.32
CA GLN A 50 -8.78 0.31 -23.65
C GLN A 50 -8.71 -0.15 -22.20
N TRP A 51 -9.28 0.66 -21.30
CA TRP A 51 -9.43 0.28 -19.92
C TRP A 51 -10.44 -0.86 -19.77
N PRO A 52 -10.21 -1.81 -18.81
CA PRO A 52 -11.22 -2.79 -18.50
C PRO A 52 -12.50 -2.11 -17.99
N GLU A 53 -13.65 -2.74 -18.27
CA GLU A 53 -14.96 -2.23 -17.85
C GLU A 53 -15.06 -2.11 -16.34
N LYS A 54 -14.57 -3.11 -15.62
CA LYS A 54 -14.47 -3.08 -14.15
C LYS A 54 -13.02 -2.90 -13.75
N ARG A 55 -12.77 -1.90 -12.93
CA ARG A 55 -11.43 -1.49 -12.50
C ARG A 55 -11.28 -1.57 -10.99
N ALA A 56 -10.05 -1.87 -10.55
CA ALA A 56 -9.67 -1.75 -9.17
C ALA A 56 -9.91 -0.31 -8.64
N PRO A 57 -10.25 -0.14 -7.36
CA PRO A 57 -10.20 1.17 -6.73
C PRO A 57 -8.77 1.70 -6.79
N SER A 58 -8.57 3.01 -6.76
CA SER A 58 -7.24 3.62 -6.82
C SER A 58 -7.02 4.56 -5.64
N ILE A 59 -5.97 4.32 -4.86
CA ILE A 59 -5.59 5.19 -3.75
C ILE A 59 -4.74 6.34 -4.29
N MET A 60 -5.32 7.54 -4.28
CA MET A 60 -4.72 8.75 -4.86
C MET A 60 -3.80 9.48 -3.90
N LYS A 61 -4.10 9.45 -2.60
CA LYS A 61 -3.39 10.21 -1.59
C LYS A 61 -3.56 9.62 -0.20
N ILE A 62 -2.50 9.69 0.59
CA ILE A 62 -2.48 9.30 2.01
C ILE A 62 -1.94 10.45 2.83
N LYS A 63 -2.47 10.63 4.04
CA LYS A 63 -1.99 11.58 5.02
C LYS A 63 -2.03 10.99 6.43
N LEU A 64 -1.06 11.34 7.26
CA LEU A 64 -1.09 11.14 8.71
C LEU A 64 -1.12 12.51 9.40
N ASN A 65 -2.12 12.76 10.25
CA ASN A 65 -2.35 14.04 10.92
C ASN A 65 -2.22 15.24 9.95
N GLY A 66 -2.83 15.12 8.76
CA GLY A 66 -2.78 16.14 7.71
C GLY A 66 -1.46 16.23 6.93
N GLY A 67 -0.38 15.59 7.41
CA GLY A 67 0.91 15.48 6.70
C GLY A 67 0.85 14.44 5.58
N ASN A 68 1.40 14.76 4.41
CA ASN A 68 1.46 13.84 3.28
C ASN A 68 2.64 12.85 3.43
N TRP A 69 2.72 11.86 2.56
CA TRP A 69 3.75 10.82 2.57
C TRP A 69 5.20 11.33 2.43
N GLN A 70 5.40 12.55 1.94
CA GLN A 70 6.72 13.18 1.78
C GLN A 70 7.27 13.74 3.10
N LYS A 71 6.45 13.86 4.14
CA LYS A 71 6.88 14.31 5.45
C LYS A 71 7.42 13.15 6.27
N ASN A 72 8.43 13.42 7.08
CA ASN A 72 8.87 12.50 8.11
C ASN A 72 7.85 12.53 9.26
N HIS A 73 7.06 11.50 9.37
CA HIS A 73 6.07 11.35 10.44
C HIS A 73 6.75 10.82 11.69
N VAL A 74 6.71 11.59 12.76
CA VAL A 74 7.27 11.22 14.07
C VAL A 74 6.21 11.43 15.13
N PHE A 75 5.97 10.40 15.93
CA PHE A 75 4.96 10.36 16.97
C PHE A 75 5.55 9.93 18.30
N ILE A 76 4.91 10.27 19.41
CA ILE A 76 5.24 9.70 20.73
C ILE A 76 4.50 8.37 20.92
N LYS A 77 4.99 7.54 21.86
CA LYS A 77 4.36 6.25 22.18
C LYS A 77 2.87 6.43 22.52
N ASN A 78 2.03 5.52 22.00
CA ASN A 78 0.57 5.51 22.19
C ASN A 78 -0.17 6.76 21.71
N GLU A 79 0.48 7.65 20.97
CA GLU A 79 -0.20 8.81 20.39
C GLU A 79 -1.32 8.36 19.47
N GLU A 80 -2.46 9.06 19.58
CA GLU A 80 -3.57 8.87 18.66
C GLU A 80 -3.30 9.61 17.35
N VAL A 81 -3.40 8.90 16.23
CA VAL A 81 -3.07 9.41 14.90
C VAL A 81 -4.26 9.21 13.97
N ASN A 82 -4.56 10.23 13.18
CA ASN A 82 -5.55 10.16 12.13
C ASN A 82 -4.88 9.88 10.78
N LEU A 83 -5.22 8.74 10.19
CA LEU A 83 -4.88 8.36 8.83
C LEU A 83 -6.04 8.74 7.92
N GLU A 84 -5.80 9.60 6.96
CA GLU A 84 -6.75 9.96 5.91
C GLU A 84 -6.24 9.45 4.56
N PHE A 85 -7.15 9.01 3.71
CA PHE A 85 -6.83 8.61 2.36
C PHE A 85 -7.91 9.05 1.38
N ILE A 86 -7.47 9.48 0.20
CA ILE A 86 -8.33 9.84 -0.91
C ILE A 86 -8.19 8.72 -1.93
N PHE A 87 -9.30 8.19 -2.36
CA PHE A 87 -9.34 7.13 -3.37
C PHE A 87 -10.38 7.45 -4.44
N ASN A 88 -10.19 6.85 -5.60
CA ASN A 88 -11.16 6.92 -6.69
C ASN A 88 -11.90 5.58 -6.78
N LYS A 89 -13.22 5.64 -6.72
CA LYS A 89 -14.09 4.53 -7.08
C LYS A 89 -14.25 4.55 -8.60
N ASN A 90 -13.63 3.61 -9.26
CA ASN A 90 -13.80 3.50 -10.72
C ASN A 90 -15.17 2.93 -11.10
N ASN A 91 -15.87 2.31 -10.14
CA ASN A 91 -17.22 1.77 -10.25
C ASN A 91 -18.02 2.15 -9.01
N ASN A 92 -19.34 1.97 -9.04
CA ASN A 92 -20.23 2.16 -7.88
C ASN A 92 -20.24 0.93 -6.95
N ASP A 93 -19.13 0.21 -6.82
CA ASP A 93 -19.02 -0.99 -6.02
C ASP A 93 -18.90 -0.65 -4.52
N SER A 94 -19.35 -1.57 -3.68
CA SER A 94 -19.03 -1.53 -2.25
C SER A 94 -17.55 -1.80 -2.05
N LEU A 95 -16.93 -1.07 -1.14
CA LEU A 95 -15.50 -1.19 -0.85
C LEU A 95 -15.27 -1.78 0.54
N TYR A 96 -14.27 -2.64 0.61
CA TYR A 96 -13.80 -3.28 1.84
C TYR A 96 -12.40 -2.80 2.14
N TYR A 97 -12.13 -2.48 3.41
CA TYR A 97 -10.89 -1.88 3.88
C TYR A 97 -10.18 -2.82 4.86
N ASP A 98 -8.89 -3.05 4.66
CA ASP A 98 -8.02 -3.70 5.62
C ASP A 98 -6.80 -2.83 5.90
N PHE A 99 -6.45 -2.69 7.16
CA PHE A 99 -5.31 -1.91 7.63
C PHE A 99 -4.35 -2.84 8.34
N GLN A 100 -3.09 -2.78 7.94
CA GLN A 100 -2.05 -3.64 8.50
C GLN A 100 -0.85 -2.82 8.91
N LEU A 101 -0.41 -3.02 10.15
CA LEU A 101 0.75 -2.34 10.72
C LEU A 101 1.92 -3.32 10.82
N TYR A 102 3.08 -2.90 10.32
CA TYR A 102 4.31 -3.68 10.39
C TYR A 102 5.45 -2.86 11.01
N PRO A 103 6.39 -3.50 11.72
CA PRO A 103 7.67 -2.87 11.99
C PRO A 103 8.44 -2.75 10.67
N GLU A 104 9.22 -1.69 10.51
CA GLU A 104 10.09 -1.53 9.34
C GLU A 104 11.25 -2.54 9.41
N THR A 105 11.67 -3.05 8.27
CA THR A 105 12.80 -3.99 8.18
C THR A 105 14.09 -3.26 7.82
N PHE A 106 15.17 -3.65 8.49
CA PHE A 106 16.52 -3.15 8.23
C PHE A 106 17.41 -4.33 7.84
N SER A 107 17.14 -4.92 6.67
CA SER A 107 17.97 -6.00 6.17
C SER A 107 19.23 -5.45 5.50
N THR A 108 20.37 -6.02 5.85
CA THR A 108 21.66 -5.78 5.17
C THR A 108 21.96 -6.83 4.10
N LYS A 109 21.05 -7.78 3.88
CA LYS A 109 21.22 -8.82 2.88
C LYS A 109 21.05 -8.26 1.47
N GLY A 110 21.87 -8.71 0.55
CA GLY A 110 21.77 -8.37 -0.86
C GLY A 110 20.49 -8.88 -1.52
N GLY A 111 20.12 -8.29 -2.63
CA GLY A 111 18.93 -8.71 -3.39
C GLY A 111 19.03 -10.17 -3.84
N GLY A 112 17.90 -10.87 -3.86
CA GLY A 112 17.78 -12.26 -4.27
C GLY A 112 17.71 -13.27 -3.13
N ASP A 113 18.26 -12.97 -1.95
CA ASP A 113 18.15 -13.84 -0.77
C ASP A 113 16.74 -13.83 -0.20
N TYR A 114 16.30 -14.98 0.30
CA TYR A 114 15.04 -15.07 1.01
C TYR A 114 15.07 -14.20 2.28
N GLN A 115 14.05 -13.34 2.40
CA GLN A 115 13.81 -12.54 3.59
C GLN A 115 12.42 -12.86 4.13
N LYS A 116 12.35 -13.24 5.42
CA LYS A 116 11.09 -13.44 6.08
C LYS A 116 10.38 -12.08 6.22
N SER A 117 9.10 -12.02 5.86
CA SER A 117 8.28 -10.84 6.15
C SER A 117 8.20 -10.61 7.66
N PRO A 118 8.21 -9.36 8.13
CA PRO A 118 7.96 -9.07 9.52
C PRO A 118 6.54 -9.52 9.91
N ASP A 119 6.37 -9.86 11.18
CA ASP A 119 5.06 -10.20 11.70
C ASP A 119 4.18 -8.94 11.79
N LYS A 120 2.92 -9.09 11.36
CA LYS A 120 1.94 -8.01 11.48
C LYS A 120 1.70 -7.68 12.96
N LEU A 121 1.66 -6.41 13.28
CA LEU A 121 1.39 -5.94 14.64
C LEU A 121 -0.12 -5.72 14.84
N GLU A 122 -0.59 -6.12 16.02
CA GLU A 122 -1.90 -5.67 16.49
C GLU A 122 -1.81 -4.22 16.94
N PHE A 123 -2.85 -3.44 16.67
CA PHE A 123 -2.94 -2.04 17.06
C PHE A 123 -4.37 -1.66 17.43
N ILE A 124 -4.52 -0.63 18.26
CA ILE A 124 -5.81 -0.16 18.72
C ILE A 124 -6.42 0.74 17.64
N LYS A 125 -7.52 0.27 17.02
CA LYS A 125 -8.37 1.09 16.15
C LYS A 125 -9.37 1.85 17.01
N VAL A 126 -9.28 3.17 17.01
CA VAL A 126 -10.21 4.04 17.76
C VAL A 126 -11.48 4.29 16.97
N LYS A 127 -11.33 4.64 15.68
CA LYS A 127 -12.43 4.92 14.79
C LYS A 127 -12.06 4.61 13.35
N GLN A 128 -12.99 4.03 12.61
CA GLN A 128 -12.84 3.78 11.18
C GLN A 128 -14.04 4.35 10.43
N LEU A 129 -13.77 5.14 9.40
CA LEU A 129 -14.72 5.65 8.42
C LEU A 129 -14.30 5.18 7.02
N GLU A 130 -15.10 5.48 6.00
CA GLU A 130 -14.80 5.07 4.62
C GLU A 130 -13.43 5.58 4.11
N SER A 131 -13.03 6.79 4.51
CA SER A 131 -11.80 7.46 4.03
C SER A 131 -10.81 7.79 5.13
N SER A 132 -11.00 7.26 6.34
CA SER A 132 -10.08 7.51 7.46
C SER A 132 -10.07 6.42 8.50
N LEU A 133 -8.94 6.31 9.20
CA LEU A 133 -8.73 5.46 10.35
C LEU A 133 -8.05 6.29 11.45
N THR A 134 -8.65 6.33 12.62
CA THR A 134 -7.99 6.83 13.83
C THR A 134 -7.47 5.64 14.63
N PHE A 135 -6.20 5.65 14.99
CA PHE A 135 -5.55 4.55 15.70
C PHE A 135 -4.46 5.05 16.63
N ASN A 136 -4.08 4.24 17.61
CA ASN A 136 -2.92 4.53 18.44
C ASN A 136 -1.67 3.91 17.85
N VAL A 137 -0.59 4.69 17.74
CA VAL A 137 0.71 4.17 17.35
C VAL A 137 1.27 3.23 18.42
N PRO A 138 2.21 2.32 18.06
CA PRO A 138 2.76 1.37 19.02
C PRO A 138 3.37 2.02 20.26
N ASN A 139 3.29 1.29 21.40
CA ASN A 139 3.95 1.67 22.66
C ASN A 139 5.46 1.37 22.67
N LYS A 140 6.06 1.08 21.56
CA LYS A 140 7.49 0.77 21.46
C LYS A 140 8.16 1.72 20.48
N LYS A 141 9.30 2.31 20.87
CA LYS A 141 10.14 3.11 19.98
C LYS A 141 10.58 2.28 18.78
N GLY A 142 10.46 2.84 17.58
CA GLY A 142 10.84 2.13 16.36
C GLY A 142 10.33 2.80 15.09
N PHE A 143 10.62 2.16 13.99
CA PHE A 143 10.12 2.54 12.69
C PHE A 143 9.03 1.55 12.26
N TYR A 144 7.96 2.07 11.70
CA TYR A 144 6.76 1.33 11.37
C TYR A 144 6.22 1.75 10.01
N ARG A 145 5.39 0.88 9.44
CA ARG A 145 4.70 1.14 8.18
C ARG A 145 3.25 0.68 8.26
N MET A 146 2.33 1.60 8.03
CA MET A 146 0.91 1.30 7.90
C MET A 146 0.61 1.01 6.43
N PHE A 147 0.02 -0.14 6.15
CA PHE A 147 -0.55 -0.48 4.85
C PHE A 147 -2.05 -0.31 4.87
N ILE A 148 -2.57 0.17 3.75
CA ILE A 148 -3.98 0.34 3.47
C ILE A 148 -4.30 -0.55 2.27
N PHE A 149 -5.21 -1.49 2.45
CA PHE A 149 -5.75 -2.31 1.37
C PHE A 149 -7.20 -1.93 1.16
N ILE A 150 -7.57 -1.68 -0.08
CA ILE A 150 -8.95 -1.45 -0.49
C ILE A 150 -9.28 -2.48 -1.56
N LYS A 151 -10.42 -3.14 -1.45
CA LYS A 151 -10.90 -4.06 -2.47
C LYS A 151 -12.38 -3.82 -2.78
N ASN A 152 -12.76 -4.08 -4.02
CA ASN A 152 -14.16 -4.10 -4.44
C ASN A 152 -14.78 -5.50 -4.29
N GLU A 153 -16.05 -5.63 -4.67
CA GLU A 153 -16.83 -6.86 -4.54
C GLU A 153 -16.29 -8.04 -5.35
N ILE A 154 -15.57 -7.77 -6.43
CA ILE A 154 -14.94 -8.80 -7.28
C ILE A 154 -13.47 -9.04 -6.95
N ASN A 155 -13.03 -8.57 -5.76
CA ASN A 155 -11.69 -8.70 -5.22
C ASN A 155 -10.57 -8.00 -6.02
N GLN A 156 -10.88 -7.06 -6.90
CA GLN A 156 -9.85 -6.16 -7.42
C GLN A 156 -9.42 -5.21 -6.30
N SER A 157 -8.13 -5.00 -6.17
CA SER A 157 -7.56 -4.39 -4.97
C SER A 157 -6.65 -3.22 -5.31
N SER A 158 -6.51 -2.31 -4.36
CA SER A 158 -5.47 -1.30 -4.33
C SER A 158 -4.74 -1.36 -3.00
N VAL A 159 -3.46 -1.06 -3.01
CA VAL A 159 -2.63 -1.00 -1.81
C VAL A 159 -1.78 0.25 -1.80
N ALA A 160 -1.71 0.86 -0.64
CA ALA A 160 -0.76 1.94 -0.39
C ALA A 160 -0.18 1.82 1.01
N ASN A 161 0.90 2.52 1.28
CA ASN A 161 1.53 2.50 2.58
C ASN A 161 2.13 3.84 2.96
N ILE A 162 2.30 4.05 4.26
CA ILE A 162 2.96 5.24 4.80
C ILE A 162 3.86 4.86 5.98
N PRO A 163 5.16 5.20 5.89
CA PRO A 163 6.10 4.98 6.99
C PRO A 163 5.97 6.06 8.05
N PHE A 164 6.25 5.69 9.30
CA PHE A 164 6.37 6.61 10.42
C PHE A 164 7.32 6.09 11.49
N ARG A 165 7.77 6.99 12.36
CA ARG A 165 8.64 6.67 13.50
C ARG A 165 7.93 6.97 14.80
N VAL A 166 8.10 6.09 15.79
CA VAL A 166 7.68 6.31 17.17
C VAL A 166 8.91 6.56 18.03
N GLU A 167 8.91 7.67 18.75
CA GLU A 167 9.95 8.02 19.71
C GLU A 167 9.50 7.81 21.16
N GLY A 168 10.46 7.69 22.07
CA GLY A 168 10.19 7.74 23.50
C GLY A 168 9.97 9.19 23.95
N GLN A 169 9.22 9.36 25.02
CA GLN A 169 9.36 10.58 25.82
C GLN A 169 10.74 10.61 26.42
#